data_df6d6a1269d2d2e2354af3f166f49c4d
#
_entry.id   df6d6a1269d2d2e2354af3f166f49c4d
#
_cell.length_a   1.000
_cell.length_b   1.000
_cell.length_c   1.000
_cell.angle_alpha   90.00
_cell.angle_beta   90.00
_cell.angle_gamma   90.00
#
_symmetry.space_group_name_H-M   'P 1'
#
loop_
_entity.id
_entity.type
_entity.pdbx_description
1 polymer ?
#
loop_
_entity_poly.entity_id
_entity_poly.type
_entity_poly.pdbx_seq_one_letter_code
_entity_poly.pdbx_strand_id
1 'polypeptide(L)'
;MEIRPDDLSSERVYALLEEHLRDMRAWSPPGSVHALDLDALRGPGMSFWTVWEGDDLLGCGALMQHSADHAEIKSMRSALAHRGKGAGVSMLAYIIEESRRRGYARLSLETGSAEPFTPSRALYTRFGFRECGPFADYVPDPHSVFMTLEL
;
A
#
# COMPACT_ATOMS: atom_id res chain seq x y z
N MET A 1 -3.53 -3.57 -18.27
CA MET A 1 -3.85 -3.69 -16.82
C MET A 1 -5.06 -2.84 -16.49
N GLU A 2 -5.96 -3.38 -15.74
CA GLU A 2 -7.18 -2.70 -15.31
C GLU A 2 -7.19 -2.59 -13.79
N ILE A 3 -7.48 -1.40 -13.28
CA ILE A 3 -7.63 -1.14 -11.86
C ILE A 3 -9.12 -1.00 -11.56
N ARG A 4 -9.58 -1.75 -10.55
CA ARG A 4 -11.01 -1.79 -10.17
C ARG A 4 -11.13 -1.49 -8.68
N PRO A 5 -12.13 -0.67 -8.27
CA PRO A 5 -12.55 -0.68 -6.87
C PRO A 5 -12.97 -2.09 -6.48
N ASP A 6 -12.67 -2.48 -5.25
CA ASP A 6 -12.94 -3.84 -4.78
C ASP A 6 -13.63 -3.79 -3.42
N ASP A 7 -14.61 -4.65 -3.20
CA ASP A 7 -15.40 -4.69 -1.97
C ASP A 7 -14.87 -5.70 -0.95
N LEU A 8 -13.72 -6.34 -1.24
CA LEU A 8 -13.10 -7.31 -0.35
C LEU A 8 -13.97 -8.55 -0.10
N SER A 9 -14.76 -8.97 -1.09
CA SER A 9 -15.66 -10.12 -0.95
C SER A 9 -15.17 -11.40 -1.64
N SER A 10 -14.11 -11.32 -2.47
CA SER A 10 -13.65 -12.46 -3.25
C SER A 10 -12.59 -13.27 -2.52
N GLU A 11 -12.63 -14.59 -2.70
CA GLU A 11 -11.62 -15.50 -2.14
C GLU A 11 -10.22 -15.22 -2.69
N ARG A 12 -10.13 -14.78 -3.94
CA ARG A 12 -8.84 -14.45 -4.58
C ARG A 12 -8.19 -13.24 -3.90
N VAL A 13 -8.98 -12.23 -3.56
CA VAL A 13 -8.50 -11.06 -2.82
C VAL A 13 -8.09 -11.46 -1.40
N TYR A 14 -8.86 -12.33 -0.74
CA TYR A 14 -8.49 -12.85 0.58
C TYR A 14 -7.14 -13.58 0.53
N ALA A 15 -6.94 -14.44 -0.48
CA ALA A 15 -5.68 -15.16 -0.64
C ALA A 15 -4.49 -14.20 -0.85
N LEU A 16 -4.68 -13.13 -1.61
CA LEU A 16 -3.66 -12.11 -1.84
C LEU A 16 -3.31 -11.37 -0.54
N LEU A 17 -4.30 -11.01 0.26
CA LEU A 17 -4.07 -10.33 1.54
C LEU A 17 -3.43 -11.27 2.58
N GLU A 18 -3.78 -12.55 2.58
CA GLU A 18 -3.11 -13.54 3.43
C GLU A 18 -1.62 -13.70 3.06
N GLU A 19 -1.32 -13.74 1.76
CA GLU A 19 0.05 -13.75 1.24
C GLU A 19 0.81 -12.51 1.75
N HIS A 20 0.17 -11.34 1.67
CA HIS A 20 0.76 -10.07 2.13
C HIS A 20 1.09 -10.11 3.63
N LEU A 21 0.13 -10.51 4.46
CA LEU A 21 0.33 -10.61 5.91
C LEU A 21 1.44 -11.60 6.27
N ARG A 22 1.51 -12.72 5.57
CA ARG A 22 2.55 -13.73 5.78
C ARG A 22 3.94 -13.14 5.55
N ASP A 23 4.13 -12.39 4.47
CA ASP A 23 5.41 -11.76 4.17
C ASP A 23 5.73 -10.65 5.18
N MET A 24 4.73 -9.84 5.56
CA MET A 24 4.96 -8.79 6.56
C MET A 24 5.42 -9.38 7.90
N ARG A 25 4.81 -10.47 8.34
CA ARG A 25 5.20 -11.17 9.57
C ARG A 25 6.56 -11.86 9.46
N ALA A 26 6.92 -12.34 8.27
CA ALA A 26 8.23 -12.97 8.02
C ALA A 26 9.36 -11.94 7.97
N TRP A 27 9.10 -10.71 7.49
CA TRP A 27 10.11 -9.71 7.22
C TRP A 27 10.25 -8.65 8.32
N SER A 28 9.32 -8.58 9.26
CA SER A 28 9.34 -7.58 10.33
C SER A 28 8.97 -8.21 11.67
N PRO A 29 9.54 -7.71 12.80
CA PRO A 29 9.12 -8.14 14.13
C PRO A 29 7.62 -7.86 14.37
N PRO A 30 6.95 -8.63 15.24
CA PRO A 30 5.50 -8.47 15.46
C PRO A 30 5.07 -7.04 15.81
N GLY A 31 5.84 -6.32 16.60
CA GLY A 31 5.55 -4.93 16.97
C GLY A 31 5.71 -3.92 15.84
N SER A 32 6.32 -4.33 14.73
CA SER A 32 6.58 -3.46 13.56
C SER A 32 5.72 -3.83 12.36
N VAL A 33 4.76 -4.73 12.50
CA VAL A 33 3.81 -5.10 11.44
C VAL A 33 2.59 -4.20 11.56
N HIS A 34 2.38 -3.34 10.54
CA HIS A 34 1.28 -2.36 10.52
C HIS A 34 0.25 -2.66 9.41
N ALA A 35 0.32 -3.85 8.81
CA ALA A 35 -0.65 -4.26 7.79
C ALA A 35 -2.04 -4.42 8.40
N LEU A 36 -3.06 -3.95 7.67
CA LEU A 36 -4.44 -3.98 8.12
C LEU A 36 -5.10 -5.31 7.77
N ASP A 37 -6.02 -5.77 8.64
CA ASP A 37 -6.89 -6.90 8.35
C ASP A 37 -8.08 -6.46 7.48
N LEU A 38 -8.92 -7.44 7.08
CA LEU A 38 -10.08 -7.20 6.23
C LEU A 38 -11.08 -6.19 6.83
N ASP A 39 -11.35 -6.30 8.13
CA ASP A 39 -12.32 -5.42 8.76
C ASP A 39 -11.82 -3.97 8.76
N ALA A 40 -10.54 -3.76 9.02
CA ALA A 40 -9.94 -2.43 8.97
C ALA A 40 -9.95 -1.86 7.54
N LEU A 41 -9.69 -2.69 6.53
CA LEU A 41 -9.73 -2.28 5.11
C LEU A 41 -11.13 -1.91 4.63
N ARG A 42 -12.19 -2.37 5.31
CA ARG A 42 -13.58 -2.01 5.04
C ARG A 42 -14.06 -0.82 5.85
N GLY A 43 -13.23 -0.29 6.74
CA GLY A 43 -13.59 0.79 7.66
C GLY A 43 -13.86 2.12 6.97
N PRO A 44 -14.40 3.09 7.69
CA PRO A 44 -14.64 4.43 7.16
C PRO A 44 -13.33 5.10 6.79
N GLY A 45 -13.36 5.89 5.71
CA GLY A 45 -12.18 6.57 5.19
C GLY A 45 -11.22 5.68 4.40
N MET A 46 -11.58 4.41 4.18
CA MET A 46 -10.78 3.45 3.41
C MET A 46 -11.30 3.33 1.99
N SER A 47 -10.37 3.27 1.03
CA SER A 47 -10.64 2.86 -0.35
C SER A 47 -9.70 1.72 -0.69
N PHE A 48 -10.18 0.75 -1.46
CA PHE A 48 -9.41 -0.44 -1.81
C PHE A 48 -9.59 -0.75 -3.30
N TRP A 49 -8.48 -1.05 -3.96
CA TRP A 49 -8.46 -1.37 -5.40
C TRP A 49 -7.66 -2.63 -5.65
N THR A 50 -8.02 -3.28 -6.74
CA THR A 50 -7.29 -4.42 -7.29
C THR A 50 -6.83 -4.12 -8.70
N VAL A 51 -5.73 -4.72 -9.14
CA VAL A 51 -5.20 -4.58 -10.49
C VAL A 51 -5.23 -5.93 -11.18
N TRP A 52 -5.76 -5.94 -12.40
CA TRP A 52 -6.08 -7.15 -13.17
C TRP A 52 -5.46 -7.10 -14.56
N GLU A 53 -5.13 -8.28 -15.06
CA GLU A 53 -4.80 -8.48 -16.48
C GLU A 53 -5.63 -9.68 -16.94
N GLY A 54 -6.72 -9.42 -17.71
CA GLY A 54 -7.72 -10.44 -17.97
C GLY A 54 -8.34 -10.95 -16.67
N ASP A 55 -8.27 -12.24 -16.44
CA ASP A 55 -8.78 -12.88 -15.22
C ASP A 55 -7.71 -13.03 -14.12
N ASP A 56 -6.50 -12.54 -14.35
CA ASP A 56 -5.42 -12.63 -13.39
C ASP A 56 -5.42 -11.44 -12.44
N LEU A 57 -5.51 -11.71 -11.15
CA LEU A 57 -5.34 -10.71 -10.09
C LEU A 57 -3.84 -10.48 -9.86
N LEU A 58 -3.35 -9.31 -10.26
CA LEU A 58 -1.92 -8.99 -10.21
C LEU A 58 -1.50 -8.33 -8.90
N GLY A 59 -2.41 -7.64 -8.23
CA GLY A 59 -2.07 -6.93 -7.00
C GLY A 59 -3.22 -6.11 -6.44
N CYS A 60 -2.92 -5.40 -5.37
CA CYS A 60 -3.89 -4.53 -4.69
C CYS A 60 -3.21 -3.30 -4.09
N GLY A 61 -4.03 -2.36 -3.65
CA GLY A 61 -3.61 -1.19 -2.90
C GLY A 61 -4.78 -0.53 -2.21
N ALA A 62 -4.51 0.15 -1.12
CA ALA A 62 -5.52 0.83 -0.33
C ALA A 62 -5.09 2.26 -0.02
N LEU A 63 -6.08 3.11 0.23
CA LEU A 63 -5.89 4.51 0.61
C LEU A 63 -6.70 4.77 1.88
N MET A 64 -6.02 5.27 2.91
CA MET A 64 -6.61 5.60 4.20
C MET A 64 -6.60 7.11 4.38
N GLN A 65 -7.77 7.72 4.57
CA GLN A 65 -7.86 9.14 4.85
C GLN A 65 -7.53 9.41 6.32
N HIS A 66 -6.57 10.29 6.57
CA HIS A 66 -6.25 10.77 7.92
C HIS A 66 -6.93 12.12 8.21
N SER A 67 -6.96 13.00 7.21
CA SER A 67 -7.59 14.32 7.31
C SER A 67 -8.05 14.77 5.92
N ALA A 68 -8.60 15.96 5.82
CA ALA A 68 -9.04 16.50 4.52
C ALA A 68 -7.89 16.65 3.51
N ASP A 69 -6.66 16.79 3.98
CA ASP A 69 -5.48 17.05 3.15
C ASP A 69 -4.38 15.99 3.25
N HIS A 70 -4.54 14.95 4.07
CA HIS A 70 -3.53 13.90 4.26
C HIS A 70 -4.11 12.50 4.17
N ALA A 71 -3.52 11.65 3.33
CA ALA A 71 -3.89 10.25 3.19
C ALA A 71 -2.66 9.36 3.24
N GLU A 72 -2.89 8.08 3.48
CA GLU A 72 -1.84 7.07 3.61
C GLU A 72 -2.11 5.89 2.68
N ILE A 73 -1.07 5.43 1.97
CA ILE A 73 -1.11 4.18 1.22
C ILE A 73 -0.98 3.00 2.20
N LYS A 74 -1.88 2.04 2.07
CA LYS A 74 -1.89 0.80 2.86
C LYS A 74 -1.97 -0.40 1.92
N SER A 75 -1.50 -1.55 2.39
CA SER A 75 -1.71 -2.86 1.74
C SER A 75 -1.33 -2.90 0.26
N MET A 76 -0.26 -2.21 -0.11
CA MET A 76 0.32 -2.31 -1.45
C MET A 76 0.97 -3.66 -1.64
N ARG A 77 0.48 -4.41 -2.61
CA ARG A 77 0.96 -5.77 -2.85
C ARG A 77 0.91 -6.13 -4.33
N SER A 78 2.03 -6.60 -4.87
CA SER A 78 2.04 -7.37 -6.12
C SER A 78 1.95 -8.84 -5.78
N ALA A 79 1.05 -9.59 -6.44
CA ALA A 79 0.93 -11.01 -6.22
C ALA A 79 2.27 -11.71 -6.53
N LEU A 80 2.67 -12.64 -5.68
CA LEU A 80 3.96 -13.33 -5.81
C LEU A 80 4.10 -13.99 -7.18
N ALA A 81 3.03 -14.62 -7.67
CA ALA A 81 3.00 -15.29 -8.98
C ALA A 81 3.11 -14.33 -10.16
N HIS A 82 2.88 -13.04 -9.97
CA HIS A 82 2.81 -12.01 -11.04
C HIS A 82 3.80 -10.87 -10.85
N ARG A 83 4.83 -11.06 -10.04
CA ARG A 83 5.88 -10.04 -9.86
C ARG A 83 6.59 -9.73 -11.16
N GLY A 84 7.03 -8.48 -11.32
CA GLY A 84 7.75 -8.04 -12.51
C GLY A 84 6.85 -7.67 -13.67
N LYS A 85 5.52 -7.71 -13.53
CA LYS A 85 4.56 -7.33 -14.58
C LYS A 85 4.12 -5.87 -14.54
N GLY A 86 4.59 -5.08 -13.56
CA GLY A 86 4.27 -3.66 -13.46
C GLY A 86 3.01 -3.35 -12.67
N ALA A 87 2.46 -4.28 -11.90
CA ALA A 87 1.27 -4.06 -11.08
C ALA A 87 1.47 -2.95 -10.04
N GLY A 88 2.61 -2.96 -9.35
CA GLY A 88 2.94 -1.93 -8.36
C GLY A 88 3.06 -0.54 -8.98
N VAL A 89 3.68 -0.43 -10.14
CA VAL A 89 3.79 0.84 -10.89
C VAL A 89 2.40 1.35 -11.25
N SER A 90 1.56 0.50 -11.81
CA SER A 90 0.20 0.88 -12.22
C SER A 90 -0.65 1.30 -11.04
N MET A 91 -0.61 0.54 -9.94
CA MET A 91 -1.40 0.83 -8.74
C MET A 91 -0.92 2.13 -8.08
N LEU A 92 0.38 2.31 -7.94
CA LEU A 92 0.92 3.52 -7.32
C LEU A 92 0.59 4.78 -8.12
N ALA A 93 0.75 4.73 -9.45
CA ALA A 93 0.37 5.83 -10.32
C ALA A 93 -1.12 6.17 -10.17
N TYR A 94 -1.98 5.15 -10.10
CA TYR A 94 -3.41 5.33 -9.91
C TYR A 94 -3.73 5.98 -8.57
N ILE A 95 -3.16 5.50 -7.49
CA ILE A 95 -3.42 6.04 -6.14
C ILE A 95 -2.95 7.49 -6.03
N ILE A 96 -1.81 7.83 -6.62
CA ILE A 96 -1.31 9.22 -6.64
C ILE A 96 -2.31 10.13 -7.37
N GLU A 97 -2.76 9.74 -8.56
CA GLU A 97 -3.72 10.54 -9.32
C GLU A 97 -5.07 10.65 -8.61
N GLU A 98 -5.56 9.56 -8.02
CA GLU A 98 -6.80 9.57 -7.25
C GLU A 98 -6.67 10.49 -6.02
N SER A 99 -5.53 10.48 -5.36
CA SER A 99 -5.26 11.35 -4.22
C SER A 99 -5.27 12.83 -4.61
N ARG A 100 -4.67 13.17 -5.76
CA ARG A 100 -4.74 14.53 -6.31
C ARG A 100 -6.17 14.94 -6.63
N ARG A 101 -6.92 14.04 -7.28
CA ARG A 101 -8.31 14.30 -7.65
C ARG A 101 -9.19 14.53 -6.42
N ARG A 102 -8.92 13.86 -5.31
CA ARG A 102 -9.65 14.04 -4.06
C ARG A 102 -9.23 15.29 -3.27
N GLY A 103 -8.19 15.98 -3.71
CA GLY A 103 -7.73 17.21 -3.08
C GLY A 103 -6.78 17.03 -1.91
N TYR A 104 -6.19 15.84 -1.73
CA TYR A 104 -5.17 15.65 -0.71
C TYR A 104 -3.91 16.46 -1.07
N ALA A 105 -3.31 17.10 -0.09
CA ALA A 105 -2.06 17.83 -0.25
C ALA A 105 -0.85 16.92 -0.07
N ARG A 106 -0.99 15.83 0.67
CA ARG A 106 0.12 14.94 1.03
C ARG A 106 -0.34 13.49 1.07
N LEU A 107 0.51 12.61 0.55
CA LEU A 107 0.34 11.17 0.55
C LEU A 107 1.55 10.54 1.25
N SER A 108 1.31 9.72 2.25
CA SER A 108 2.37 9.12 3.05
C SER A 108 2.21 7.60 3.11
N LEU A 109 3.27 6.94 3.54
CA LEU A 109 3.26 5.49 3.74
C LEU A 109 4.28 5.08 4.80
N GLU A 110 4.08 3.88 5.34
CA GLU A 110 5.06 3.18 6.13
C GLU A 110 5.43 1.89 5.39
N THR A 111 6.71 1.59 5.31
CA THR A 111 7.23 0.34 4.75
C THR A 111 8.34 -0.19 5.66
N GLY A 112 8.86 -1.37 5.36
CA GLY A 112 9.91 -1.96 6.16
C GLY A 112 11.31 -1.48 5.78
N SER A 113 12.24 -1.57 6.73
CA SER A 113 13.67 -1.28 6.52
C SER A 113 14.47 -2.51 6.07
N ALA A 114 13.95 -3.73 6.26
CA ALA A 114 14.63 -4.97 5.91
C ALA A 114 14.85 -5.11 4.40
N GLU A 115 15.82 -5.93 4.02
CA GLU A 115 16.21 -6.12 2.62
C GLU A 115 15.05 -6.50 1.69
N PRO A 116 14.11 -7.41 2.06
CA PRO A 116 12.99 -7.75 1.19
C PRO A 116 12.10 -6.57 0.79
N PHE A 117 12.14 -5.47 1.53
CA PHE A 117 11.39 -4.24 1.21
C PHE A 117 12.14 -3.31 0.24
N THR A 118 13.36 -3.63 -0.14
CA THR A 118 14.16 -2.77 -1.04
C THR A 118 13.45 -2.44 -2.35
N PRO A 119 12.81 -3.38 -3.06
CA PRO A 119 12.07 -3.05 -4.28
C PRO A 119 10.93 -2.06 -4.04
N SER A 120 10.23 -2.19 -2.92
CA SER A 120 9.13 -1.28 -2.56
C SER A 120 9.66 0.13 -2.31
N ARG A 121 10.72 0.27 -1.52
CA ARG A 121 11.32 1.58 -1.26
C ARG A 121 11.83 2.23 -2.54
N ALA A 122 12.45 1.46 -3.43
CA ALA A 122 12.92 1.96 -4.73
C ALA A 122 11.76 2.45 -5.60
N LEU A 123 10.64 1.73 -5.61
CA LEU A 123 9.44 2.13 -6.34
C LEU A 123 8.90 3.46 -5.83
N TYR A 124 8.74 3.62 -4.53
CA TYR A 124 8.26 4.87 -3.95
C TYR A 124 9.20 6.04 -4.23
N THR A 125 10.49 5.84 -4.07
CA THR A 125 11.50 6.87 -4.39
C THR A 125 11.41 7.29 -5.85
N ARG A 126 11.23 6.35 -6.75
CA ARG A 126 11.10 6.61 -8.20
C ARG A 126 9.89 7.48 -8.52
N PHE A 127 8.81 7.40 -7.73
CA PHE A 127 7.62 8.23 -7.89
C PHE A 127 7.71 9.58 -7.15
N GLY A 128 8.85 9.87 -6.52
CA GLY A 128 9.08 11.15 -5.86
C GLY A 128 8.84 11.17 -4.36
N PHE A 129 8.52 10.03 -3.76
CA PHE A 129 8.44 9.93 -2.30
C PHE A 129 9.84 10.12 -1.70
N ARG A 130 9.90 10.80 -0.57
CA ARG A 130 11.12 10.98 0.23
C ARG A 130 10.91 10.46 1.64
N GLU A 131 11.98 10.05 2.28
CA GLU A 131 11.91 9.65 3.69
C GLU A 131 11.51 10.83 4.57
N CYS A 132 10.69 10.53 5.58
CA CYS A 132 10.23 11.50 6.57
C CYS A 132 10.17 10.85 7.95
N GLY A 133 9.82 11.63 8.97
CA GLY A 133 9.55 11.11 10.30
C GLY A 133 8.20 10.40 10.37
N PRO A 134 7.91 9.74 11.50
CA PRO A 134 6.60 9.13 11.73
C PRO A 134 5.47 10.15 11.58
N PHE A 135 4.35 9.69 11.05
CA PHE A 135 3.13 10.49 10.88
C PHE A 135 1.95 9.77 11.54
N ALA A 136 0.82 10.46 11.69
CA ALA A 136 -0.37 9.94 12.38
C ALA A 136 0.01 9.37 13.76
N ASP A 137 -0.43 8.15 14.08
CA ASP A 137 -0.16 7.51 15.38
C ASP A 137 1.12 6.67 15.39
N TYR A 138 1.90 6.69 14.31
CA TYR A 138 3.15 5.94 14.26
C TYR A 138 4.19 6.53 15.22
N VAL A 139 5.03 5.64 15.76
CA VAL A 139 6.19 6.01 16.58
C VAL A 139 7.47 5.64 15.85
N PRO A 140 8.63 6.28 16.18
CA PRO A 140 9.90 5.88 15.59
C PRO A 140 10.18 4.38 15.82
N ASP A 141 10.62 3.69 14.76
CA ASP A 141 10.91 2.25 14.79
C ASP A 141 12.03 1.97 13.79
N PRO A 142 13.15 1.34 14.20
CA PRO A 142 14.24 1.01 13.29
C PRO A 142 13.85 0.01 12.21
N HIS A 143 12.74 -0.72 12.38
CA HIS A 143 12.22 -1.67 11.40
C HIS A 143 11.25 -1.03 10.41
N SER A 144 10.92 0.25 10.57
CA SER A 144 10.01 0.99 9.71
C SER A 144 10.74 2.14 8.99
N VAL A 145 10.34 2.38 7.75
CA VAL A 145 10.71 3.56 6.97
C VAL A 145 9.42 4.31 6.64
N PHE A 146 9.38 5.58 6.96
CA PHE A 146 8.24 6.45 6.64
C PHE A 146 8.60 7.31 5.44
N MET A 147 7.67 7.41 4.49
CA MET A 147 7.90 8.17 3.27
C MET A 147 6.68 9.04 2.98
N THR A 148 6.91 10.17 2.33
CA THR A 148 5.84 11.12 1.99
C THR A 148 6.07 11.74 0.62
N LEU A 149 4.95 12.08 -0.03
CA LEU A 149 4.92 12.78 -1.31
C LEU A 149 3.98 13.98 -1.17
N GLU A 150 4.47 15.16 -1.52
CA GLU A 150 3.63 16.34 -1.64
C GLU A 150 2.90 16.31 -2.98
N LEU A 151 1.61 16.45 -2.96
CA LEU A 151 0.75 16.42 -4.14
C LEU A 151 0.49 17.85 -4.68
#